data_7abf49ff5e5c6bf458ed556ee5f0acbe
#
_entry.id   7abf49ff5e5c6bf458ed556ee5f0acbe
#
_cell.length_a   1.000
_cell.length_b   1.000
_cell.length_c   1.000
_cell.angle_alpha   90.00
_cell.angle_beta   90.00
_cell.angle_gamma   90.00
#
_symmetry.space_group_name_H-M   'P 1'
#
loop_
_entity.id
_entity.type
_entity.pdbx_description
1 polymer ?
#
loop_
_entity_poly.entity_id
_entity_poly.type
_entity_poly.pdbx_seq_one_letter_code
_entity_poly.pdbx_strand_id
1 'polypeptide(L)'
;MGQMDSENNKVNVADEQADKSSERRNGFLKKLIIVLSVAIVATFIVFYVIYYRFSYQADKLAKDTARIYAFGSGEAMAYKMAPGYIEKYESTSKVLSVSDIQDIYIDKFRAYTSEQVGEIDKIECKVTGIQAVSNVEDLQQEFADNGVTGVTQYRSVDADWIVTGKDGAEVTIKVQECVLKCDDGWYVDYVRMPDDINSMSTPVDTGDADSEDTTEAETAE
;
A
#
# COMPACT_ATOMS: atom_id res chain seq x y z
N MET A 1 12.16 -87.97 17.01
CA MET A 1 12.05 -87.32 15.73
C MET A 1 10.83 -86.42 15.76
N GLY A 2 10.83 -85.39 16.62
CA GLY A 2 9.63 -84.62 16.90
C GLY A 2 9.86 -83.15 17.42
N GLN A 3 11.10 -82.63 17.40
CA GLN A 3 11.41 -81.32 17.96
C GLN A 3 11.85 -80.22 16.92
N MET A 4 12.11 -80.62 15.68
CA MET A 4 12.55 -79.66 14.63
C MET A 4 11.39 -78.92 13.93
N ASP A 5 10.17 -79.44 13.91
CA ASP A 5 9.04 -78.77 13.20
C ASP A 5 8.39 -77.62 13.99
N SER A 6 8.61 -77.52 15.32
CA SER A 6 8.00 -76.51 16.14
C SER A 6 8.75 -75.13 16.11
N GLU A 7 10.08 -75.15 15.87
CA GLU A 7 10.86 -73.89 15.77
C GLU A 7 10.70 -73.18 14.44
N ASN A 8 10.65 -73.92 13.35
CA ASN A 8 10.44 -73.38 12.00
C ASN A 8 9.07 -72.70 11.84
N ASN A 9 8.05 -73.19 12.53
CA ASN A 9 6.72 -72.58 12.49
C ASN A 9 6.60 -71.29 13.29
N LYS A 10 7.39 -71.11 14.38
CA LYS A 10 7.44 -69.88 15.15
C LYS A 10 8.18 -68.75 14.42
N VAL A 11 9.21 -69.05 13.65
CA VAL A 11 10.00 -68.05 12.89
C VAL A 11 9.14 -67.51 11.72
N ASN A 12 8.43 -68.37 11.03
CA ASN A 12 7.56 -67.90 9.91
C ASN A 12 6.37 -67.02 10.39
N VAL A 13 5.80 -67.30 11.57
CA VAL A 13 4.70 -66.48 12.11
C VAL A 13 5.21 -65.12 12.63
N ALA A 14 6.42 -65.06 13.17
CA ALA A 14 7.03 -63.79 13.60
C ALA A 14 7.39 -62.85 12.44
N ASP A 15 7.90 -63.42 11.33
CA ASP A 15 8.22 -62.66 10.12
C ASP A 15 6.96 -62.17 9.41
N GLU A 16 5.89 -62.96 9.35
CA GLU A 16 4.62 -62.52 8.77
C GLU A 16 3.92 -61.44 9.61
N GLN A 17 4.05 -61.49 10.93
CA GLN A 17 3.54 -60.41 11.80
C GLN A 17 4.38 -59.12 11.69
N ALA A 18 5.69 -59.19 11.55
CA ALA A 18 6.58 -58.06 11.34
C ALA A 18 6.28 -57.36 10.01
N ASP A 19 6.03 -58.14 8.93
CA ASP A 19 5.73 -57.59 7.61
C ASP A 19 4.36 -56.91 7.59
N LYS A 20 3.33 -57.49 8.16
CA LYS A 20 1.99 -56.90 8.30
C LYS A 20 2.01 -55.61 9.18
N SER A 21 2.89 -55.53 10.18
CA SER A 21 3.04 -54.33 11.00
C SER A 21 3.75 -53.22 10.24
N SER A 22 4.73 -53.53 9.41
CA SER A 22 5.45 -52.59 8.54
C SER A 22 4.56 -52.00 7.46
N GLU A 23 3.73 -52.85 6.82
CA GLU A 23 2.74 -52.39 5.82
C GLU A 23 1.70 -51.43 6.43
N ARG A 24 1.19 -51.73 7.62
CA ARG A 24 0.24 -50.87 8.33
C ARG A 24 0.88 -49.53 8.68
N ARG A 25 2.12 -49.50 9.13
CA ARG A 25 2.88 -48.31 9.45
C ARG A 25 3.15 -47.47 8.20
N ASN A 26 3.56 -48.11 7.10
CA ASN A 26 3.78 -47.42 5.83
C ASN A 26 2.46 -46.89 5.24
N GLY A 27 1.35 -47.61 5.37
CA GLY A 27 0.04 -47.12 4.99
C GLY A 27 -0.42 -45.91 5.82
N PHE A 28 -0.16 -45.94 7.12
CA PHE A 28 -0.45 -44.81 8.01
C PHE A 28 0.43 -43.57 7.70
N LEU A 29 1.73 -43.76 7.48
CA LEU A 29 2.66 -42.68 7.09
C LEU A 29 2.27 -42.04 5.76
N LYS A 30 1.89 -42.84 4.75
CA LYS A 30 1.39 -42.29 3.47
C LYS A 30 0.15 -41.42 3.65
N LYS A 31 -0.82 -41.88 4.45
CA LYS A 31 -2.04 -41.12 4.75
C LYS A 31 -1.71 -39.82 5.52
N LEU A 32 -0.81 -39.90 6.47
CA LEU A 32 -0.36 -38.72 7.25
C LEU A 32 0.30 -37.68 6.35
N ILE A 33 1.18 -38.12 5.43
CA ILE A 33 1.85 -37.20 4.47
C ILE A 33 0.82 -36.53 3.56
N ILE A 34 -0.18 -37.27 3.07
CA ILE A 34 -1.23 -36.71 2.23
C ILE A 34 -2.04 -35.66 3.00
N VAL A 35 -2.46 -35.94 4.22
CA VAL A 35 -3.23 -35.03 5.06
C VAL A 35 -2.41 -33.76 5.36
N LEU A 36 -1.12 -33.92 5.68
CA LEU A 36 -0.23 -32.80 5.95
C LEU A 36 -0.03 -31.93 4.70
N SER A 37 0.16 -32.55 3.54
CA SER A 37 0.29 -31.84 2.26
C SER A 37 -0.96 -31.04 1.91
N VAL A 38 -2.14 -31.63 2.09
CA VAL A 38 -3.42 -30.92 1.88
C VAL A 38 -3.58 -29.76 2.86
N ALA A 39 -3.23 -29.96 4.13
CA ALA A 39 -3.29 -28.90 5.13
C ALA A 39 -2.36 -27.71 4.78
N ILE A 40 -1.14 -28.00 4.34
CA ILE A 40 -0.18 -26.98 3.90
C ILE A 40 -0.74 -26.20 2.71
N VAL A 41 -1.23 -26.89 1.67
CA VAL A 41 -1.80 -26.23 0.49
C VAL A 41 -3.02 -25.38 0.87
N ALA A 42 -3.92 -25.89 1.72
CA ALA A 42 -5.06 -25.13 2.21
C ALA A 42 -4.63 -23.86 2.97
N THR A 43 -3.60 -23.96 3.81
CA THR A 43 -3.04 -22.82 4.52
C THR A 43 -2.49 -21.76 3.56
N PHE A 44 -1.76 -22.18 2.51
CA PHE A 44 -1.27 -21.24 1.49
C PHE A 44 -2.41 -20.58 0.71
N ILE A 45 -3.47 -21.31 0.37
CA ILE A 45 -4.64 -20.73 -0.30
C ILE A 45 -5.32 -19.68 0.59
N VAL A 46 -5.54 -20.01 1.87
CA VAL A 46 -6.13 -19.05 2.82
C VAL A 46 -5.25 -17.81 2.97
N PHE A 47 -3.93 -17.99 3.11
CA PHE A 47 -2.98 -16.87 3.19
C PHE A 47 -3.00 -16.00 1.92
N TYR A 48 -3.03 -16.64 0.74
CA TYR A 48 -3.12 -15.96 -0.54
C TYR A 48 -4.41 -15.15 -0.68
N VAL A 49 -5.56 -15.74 -0.31
CA VAL A 49 -6.86 -15.06 -0.36
C VAL A 49 -6.90 -13.86 0.61
N ILE A 50 -6.37 -14.03 1.83
CA ILE A 50 -6.29 -12.95 2.81
C ILE A 50 -5.39 -11.83 2.29
N TYR A 51 -4.18 -12.17 1.81
CA TYR A 51 -3.25 -11.19 1.24
C TYR A 51 -3.87 -10.45 0.07
N TYR A 52 -4.40 -11.18 -0.93
CA TYR A 52 -4.99 -10.59 -2.12
C TYR A 52 -6.17 -9.68 -1.79
N ARG A 53 -7.04 -10.13 -0.88
CA ARG A 53 -8.26 -9.38 -0.55
C ARG A 53 -8.00 -8.16 0.33
N PHE A 54 -7.00 -8.22 1.21
CA PHE A 54 -6.80 -7.22 2.25
C PHE A 54 -5.54 -6.35 2.09
N SER A 55 -4.51 -6.84 1.42
CA SER A 55 -3.23 -6.13 1.32
C SER A 55 -2.87 -5.73 -0.10
N TYR A 56 -3.25 -6.53 -1.09
CA TYR A 56 -2.88 -6.29 -2.49
C TYR A 56 -3.36 -4.94 -3.03
N GLN A 57 -4.58 -4.53 -2.70
CA GLN A 57 -5.12 -3.27 -3.20
C GLN A 57 -4.46 -2.06 -2.53
N ALA A 58 -4.14 -2.16 -1.24
CA ALA A 58 -3.39 -1.14 -0.53
C ALA A 58 -1.95 -1.01 -1.10
N ASP A 59 -1.26 -2.13 -1.31
CA ASP A 59 0.07 -2.18 -1.94
C ASP A 59 0.06 -1.57 -3.35
N LYS A 60 -0.96 -1.92 -4.16
CA LYS A 60 -1.11 -1.36 -5.50
C LYS A 60 -1.36 0.15 -5.45
N LEU A 61 -2.21 0.60 -4.54
CA LEU A 61 -2.53 2.01 -4.40
C LEU A 61 -1.29 2.82 -4.01
N ALA A 62 -0.49 2.34 -3.06
CA ALA A 62 0.77 2.96 -2.66
C ALA A 62 1.77 3.07 -3.84
N LYS A 63 1.87 2.05 -4.67
CA LYS A 63 2.70 2.10 -5.89
C LYS A 63 2.19 3.10 -6.92
N ASP A 64 0.88 3.17 -7.11
CA ASP A 64 0.25 4.15 -8.00
C ASP A 64 0.51 5.57 -7.49
N THR A 65 0.37 5.82 -6.18
CA THR A 65 0.63 7.11 -5.54
C THR A 65 2.07 7.55 -5.72
N ALA A 66 3.05 6.68 -5.43
CA ALA A 66 4.45 6.97 -5.66
C ALA A 66 4.70 7.43 -7.09
N ARG A 67 4.12 6.71 -8.06
CA ARG A 67 4.25 7.06 -9.48
C ARG A 67 3.61 8.41 -9.83
N ILE A 68 2.47 8.73 -9.21
CA ILE A 68 1.81 10.03 -9.41
C ILE A 68 2.69 11.16 -8.88
N TYR A 69 3.28 10.99 -7.71
CA TYR A 69 4.19 11.99 -7.14
C TYR A 69 5.42 12.25 -8.02
N ALA A 70 5.97 11.21 -8.65
CA ALA A 70 7.12 11.38 -9.55
C ALA A 70 6.73 11.95 -10.93
N PHE A 71 5.61 11.52 -11.52
CA PHE A 71 5.31 11.74 -12.94
C PHE A 71 3.87 12.18 -13.25
N GLY A 72 2.98 12.19 -12.27
CA GLY A 72 1.56 12.51 -12.44
C GLY A 72 1.24 13.98 -12.16
N SER A 73 -0.01 14.23 -11.82
CA SER A 73 -0.55 15.54 -11.48
C SER A 73 -1.48 15.46 -10.28
N GLY A 74 -1.84 16.61 -9.73
CA GLY A 74 -2.83 16.70 -8.66
C GLY A 74 -4.19 16.15 -9.07
N GLU A 75 -4.59 16.30 -10.34
CA GLU A 75 -5.80 15.66 -10.86
C GLU A 75 -5.71 14.13 -10.78
N ALA A 76 -4.58 13.55 -11.20
CA ALA A 76 -4.36 12.12 -11.11
C ALA A 76 -4.38 11.63 -9.65
N MET A 77 -3.89 12.44 -8.71
CA MET A 77 -3.96 12.13 -7.28
C MET A 77 -5.39 12.26 -6.74
N ALA A 78 -6.14 13.28 -7.13
CA ALA A 78 -7.53 13.46 -6.75
C ALA A 78 -8.39 12.26 -7.14
N TYR A 79 -8.16 11.65 -8.32
CA TYR A 79 -8.82 10.40 -8.72
C TYR A 79 -8.52 9.19 -7.81
N LYS A 80 -7.50 9.26 -6.97
CA LYS A 80 -7.20 8.22 -5.97
C LYS A 80 -7.84 8.49 -4.61
N MET A 81 -8.44 9.65 -4.43
CA MET A 81 -9.13 10.05 -3.19
C MET A 81 -10.61 9.73 -3.28
N ALA A 82 -11.28 9.60 -2.14
CA ALA A 82 -12.71 9.32 -2.10
C ALA A 82 -13.51 10.48 -2.72
N PRO A 83 -14.44 10.22 -3.66
CA PRO A 83 -15.20 11.28 -4.32
C PRO A 83 -15.95 12.19 -3.36
N GLY A 84 -16.57 11.61 -2.33
CA GLY A 84 -17.30 12.39 -1.33
C GLY A 84 -16.42 13.36 -0.53
N TYR A 85 -15.14 13.02 -0.31
CA TYR A 85 -14.17 13.94 0.26
C TYR A 85 -13.95 15.15 -0.66
N ILE A 86 -13.76 14.91 -1.96
CA ILE A 86 -13.54 15.97 -2.95
C ILE A 86 -14.76 16.89 -3.00
N GLU A 87 -15.96 16.33 -3.15
CA GLU A 87 -17.22 17.10 -3.18
C GLU A 87 -17.40 17.94 -1.91
N LYS A 88 -17.14 17.36 -0.75
CA LYS A 88 -17.24 18.06 0.54
C LYS A 88 -16.26 19.21 0.63
N TYR A 89 -14.99 18.98 0.29
CA TYR A 89 -13.95 19.99 0.32
C TYR A 89 -14.26 21.15 -0.63
N GLU A 90 -14.58 20.87 -1.89
CA GLU A 90 -14.87 21.88 -2.90
C GLU A 90 -16.15 22.66 -2.62
N SER A 91 -17.12 22.07 -1.91
CA SER A 91 -18.30 22.80 -1.45
C SER A 91 -18.01 23.82 -0.35
N THR A 92 -16.94 23.63 0.40
CA THR A 92 -16.58 24.47 1.56
C THR A 92 -15.39 25.39 1.27
N SER A 93 -14.44 24.95 0.46
CA SER A 93 -13.27 25.73 0.05
C SER A 93 -13.58 26.56 -1.20
N LYS A 94 -13.19 27.83 -1.19
CA LYS A 94 -13.38 28.76 -2.32
C LYS A 94 -12.05 29.16 -2.98
N VAL A 95 -10.92 28.65 -2.49
CA VAL A 95 -9.60 29.18 -2.87
C VAL A 95 -8.86 28.22 -3.77
N LEU A 96 -8.78 26.95 -3.39
CA LEU A 96 -8.05 25.92 -4.14
C LEU A 96 -8.92 24.68 -4.28
N SER A 97 -8.84 24.01 -5.42
CA SER A 97 -9.40 22.66 -5.59
C SER A 97 -8.54 21.62 -4.88
N VAL A 98 -9.07 20.44 -4.71
CA VAL A 98 -8.26 19.29 -4.20
C VAL A 98 -7.08 19.01 -5.12
N SER A 99 -7.28 19.10 -6.44
CA SER A 99 -6.21 18.93 -7.43
C SER A 99 -5.08 19.93 -7.24
N ASP A 100 -5.40 21.22 -7.04
CA ASP A 100 -4.40 22.29 -6.85
C ASP A 100 -3.55 22.03 -5.59
N ILE A 101 -4.19 21.58 -4.51
CA ILE A 101 -3.47 21.22 -3.28
C ILE A 101 -2.55 20.03 -3.52
N GLN A 102 -3.02 19.01 -4.25
CA GLN A 102 -2.19 17.87 -4.55
C GLN A 102 -1.02 18.23 -5.48
N ASP A 103 -1.21 19.15 -6.43
CA ASP A 103 -0.12 19.66 -7.25
C ASP A 103 0.95 20.35 -6.39
N ILE A 104 0.57 21.14 -5.40
CA ILE A 104 1.52 21.75 -4.45
C ILE A 104 2.37 20.70 -3.72
N TYR A 105 1.78 19.60 -3.25
CA TYR A 105 2.53 18.54 -2.58
C TYR A 105 3.43 17.76 -3.55
N ILE A 106 2.95 17.49 -4.75
CA ILE A 106 3.70 16.83 -5.83
C ILE A 106 4.90 17.68 -6.23
N ASP A 107 4.72 18.98 -6.39
CA ASP A 107 5.80 19.91 -6.76
C ASP A 107 6.86 20.03 -5.66
N LYS A 108 6.45 20.06 -4.39
CA LYS A 108 7.40 19.99 -3.26
C LYS A 108 8.22 18.73 -3.28
N PHE A 109 7.58 17.58 -3.49
CA PHE A 109 8.27 16.31 -3.59
C PHE A 109 9.27 16.29 -4.73
N ARG A 110 8.88 16.77 -5.91
CA ARG A 110 9.77 16.85 -7.09
C ARG A 110 10.92 17.83 -6.89
N ALA A 111 10.67 19.00 -6.31
CA ALA A 111 11.72 19.94 -5.99
C ALA A 111 12.78 19.30 -5.08
N TYR A 112 12.33 18.71 -3.96
CA TYR A 112 13.21 18.04 -3.02
C TYR A 112 14.02 16.89 -3.68
N THR A 113 13.36 16.03 -4.44
CA THR A 113 14.02 14.89 -5.08
C THR A 113 14.98 15.32 -6.17
N SER A 114 14.62 16.36 -6.94
CA SER A 114 15.49 16.88 -8.00
C SER A 114 16.77 17.53 -7.46
N GLU A 115 16.75 18.07 -6.28
CA GLU A 115 17.97 18.57 -5.59
C GLU A 115 18.93 17.42 -5.25
N GLN A 116 18.40 16.21 -5.00
CA GLN A 116 19.17 15.05 -4.58
C GLN A 116 19.67 14.19 -5.77
N VAL A 117 18.82 14.02 -6.78
CA VAL A 117 19.07 13.05 -7.87
C VAL A 117 19.02 13.68 -9.28
N GLY A 118 18.84 15.00 -9.37
CA GLY A 118 18.65 15.65 -10.66
C GLY A 118 17.29 15.31 -11.28
N GLU A 119 17.24 15.18 -12.59
CA GLU A 119 16.01 14.82 -13.30
C GLU A 119 15.60 13.38 -12.98
N ILE A 120 14.37 13.21 -12.50
CA ILE A 120 13.83 11.89 -12.12
C ILE A 120 13.68 11.01 -13.37
N ASP A 121 14.29 9.84 -13.36
CA ASP A 121 14.13 8.80 -14.38
C ASP A 121 13.15 7.71 -13.95
N LYS A 122 13.24 7.29 -12.68
CA LYS A 122 12.45 6.18 -12.14
C LYS A 122 12.07 6.41 -10.69
N ILE A 123 10.91 5.87 -10.31
CA ILE A 123 10.53 5.67 -8.91
C ILE A 123 10.15 4.21 -8.68
N GLU A 124 10.62 3.64 -7.59
CA GLU A 124 10.22 2.32 -7.09
C GLU A 124 9.61 2.48 -5.69
N CYS A 125 8.41 1.97 -5.51
CA CYS A 125 7.75 1.91 -4.20
C CYS A 125 7.90 0.52 -3.61
N LYS A 126 8.60 0.43 -2.49
CA LYS A 126 8.78 -0.79 -1.72
C LYS A 126 7.95 -0.71 -0.45
N VAL A 127 6.80 -1.36 -0.43
CA VAL A 127 5.96 -1.43 0.77
C VAL A 127 6.68 -2.26 1.83
N THR A 128 6.90 -1.67 2.99
CA THR A 128 7.62 -2.26 4.13
C THR A 128 6.68 -2.75 5.23
N GLY A 129 5.46 -2.20 5.28
CA GLY A 129 4.44 -2.62 6.25
C GLY A 129 3.04 -2.20 5.83
N ILE A 130 2.05 -3.03 6.17
CA ILE A 130 0.63 -2.68 6.05
C ILE A 130 -0.03 -3.07 7.36
N GLN A 131 -0.57 -2.08 8.06
CA GLN A 131 -1.21 -2.25 9.36
C GLN A 131 -2.68 -1.84 9.29
N ALA A 132 -3.56 -2.64 9.89
CA ALA A 132 -4.92 -2.21 10.10
C ALA A 132 -4.93 -1.12 11.19
N VAL A 133 -5.54 0.01 10.88
CA VAL A 133 -5.85 1.01 11.90
C VAL A 133 -7.04 0.47 12.70
N SER A 134 -6.85 0.32 14.00
CA SER A 134 -7.90 -0.13 14.90
C SER A 134 -8.98 0.93 15.02
N ASN A 135 -10.21 0.49 15.27
CA ASN A 135 -11.37 1.35 15.56
C ASN A 135 -11.89 2.14 14.36
N VAL A 136 -12.00 1.51 13.18
CA VAL A 136 -12.70 2.13 12.03
C VAL A 136 -14.12 2.58 12.42
N GLU A 137 -14.78 1.86 13.33
CA GLU A 137 -16.11 2.21 13.83
C GLU A 137 -16.12 3.55 14.57
N ASP A 138 -15.05 3.85 15.35
CA ASP A 138 -14.94 5.11 16.09
C ASP A 138 -14.63 6.29 15.14
N LEU A 139 -14.06 6.02 13.98
CA LEU A 139 -13.73 7.03 12.97
C LEU A 139 -14.85 7.30 11.95
N GLN A 140 -15.96 6.56 12.00
CA GLN A 140 -17.06 6.71 11.02
C GLN A 140 -17.64 8.13 11.01
N GLN A 141 -17.75 8.77 12.17
CA GLN A 141 -18.27 10.14 12.25
C GLN A 141 -17.29 11.13 11.61
N GLU A 142 -16.00 10.99 11.87
CA GLU A 142 -14.95 11.83 11.28
C GLU A 142 -14.92 11.68 9.76
N PHE A 143 -15.00 10.45 9.25
CA PHE A 143 -15.11 10.21 7.81
C PHE A 143 -16.36 10.85 7.22
N ALA A 144 -17.51 10.69 7.86
CA ALA A 144 -18.77 11.28 7.41
C ALA A 144 -18.73 12.82 7.39
N ASP A 145 -18.12 13.44 8.41
CA ASP A 145 -17.93 14.88 8.49
C ASP A 145 -17.06 15.42 7.34
N ASN A 146 -16.15 14.57 6.86
CA ASN A 146 -15.31 14.84 5.68
C ASN A 146 -15.93 14.35 4.35
N GLY A 147 -17.20 13.93 4.34
CA GLY A 147 -17.91 13.51 3.14
C GLY A 147 -17.67 12.06 2.73
N VAL A 148 -16.92 11.28 3.51
CA VAL A 148 -16.61 9.88 3.19
C VAL A 148 -17.53 8.96 3.99
N THR A 149 -18.27 8.11 3.30
CA THR A 149 -19.22 7.16 3.91
C THR A 149 -18.91 5.73 3.50
N GLY A 150 -19.40 4.75 4.26
CA GLY A 150 -19.24 3.33 3.92
C GLY A 150 -17.80 2.82 4.07
N VAL A 151 -17.00 3.43 4.94
CA VAL A 151 -15.63 2.97 5.21
C VAL A 151 -15.69 1.66 5.98
N THR A 152 -15.20 0.59 5.35
CA THR A 152 -15.18 -0.77 5.92
C THR A 152 -13.81 -1.19 6.41
N GLN A 153 -12.74 -0.56 5.90
CA GLN A 153 -11.36 -0.80 6.33
C GLN A 153 -10.57 0.50 6.24
N TYR A 154 -9.66 0.67 7.18
CA TYR A 154 -8.69 1.76 7.21
C TYR A 154 -7.30 1.19 7.51
N ARG A 155 -6.30 1.54 6.72
CA ARG A 155 -4.96 0.97 6.81
C ARG A 155 -3.90 2.03 6.69
N SER A 156 -2.85 1.87 7.49
CA SER A 156 -1.58 2.55 7.32
C SER A 156 -0.65 1.68 6.47
N VAL A 157 -0.03 2.28 5.48
CA VAL A 157 0.94 1.65 4.58
C VAL A 157 2.27 2.39 4.72
N ASP A 158 3.27 1.69 5.26
CA ASP A 158 4.64 2.19 5.32
C ASP A 158 5.39 1.76 4.06
N ALA A 159 6.06 2.68 3.40
CA ALA A 159 6.78 2.41 2.17
C ALA A 159 8.08 3.21 2.07
N ASP A 160 9.07 2.60 1.41
CA ASP A 160 10.26 3.27 0.94
C ASP A 160 10.06 3.62 -0.54
N TRP A 161 10.08 4.91 -0.86
CA TRP A 161 10.09 5.40 -2.22
C TRP A 161 11.53 5.64 -2.65
N ILE A 162 12.02 4.81 -3.58
CA ILE A 162 13.37 4.89 -4.12
C ILE A 162 13.28 5.64 -5.45
N VAL A 163 13.80 6.86 -5.46
CA VAL A 163 13.83 7.74 -6.63
C VAL A 163 15.22 7.69 -7.25
N THR A 164 15.28 7.39 -8.54
CA THR A 164 16.52 7.32 -9.31
C THR A 164 16.53 8.43 -10.36
N GLY A 165 17.59 9.21 -10.40
CA GLY A 165 17.83 10.22 -11.42
C GLY A 165 18.42 9.65 -12.70
N LYS A 166 18.42 10.44 -13.78
CA LYS A 166 18.98 10.05 -15.10
C LYS A 166 20.47 9.74 -15.07
N ASP A 167 21.20 10.28 -14.14
CA ASP A 167 22.64 10.02 -13.92
C ASP A 167 22.90 8.79 -13.04
N GLY A 168 21.85 8.14 -12.56
CA GLY A 168 21.92 6.99 -11.68
C GLY A 168 22.04 7.31 -10.19
N ALA A 169 21.99 8.59 -9.79
CA ALA A 169 21.90 8.96 -8.38
C ALA A 169 20.58 8.46 -7.78
N GLU A 170 20.60 8.05 -6.52
CA GLU A 170 19.42 7.52 -5.84
C GLU A 170 19.19 8.19 -4.50
N VAL A 171 17.90 8.42 -4.17
CA VAL A 171 17.46 8.83 -2.84
C VAL A 171 16.30 7.94 -2.39
N THR A 172 16.29 7.57 -1.13
CA THR A 172 15.18 6.82 -0.51
C THR A 172 14.43 7.72 0.46
N ILE A 173 13.12 7.82 0.24
CA ILE A 173 12.20 8.61 1.05
C ILE A 173 11.24 7.67 1.76
N LYS A 174 11.19 7.74 3.08
CA LYS A 174 10.23 7.00 3.87
C LYS A 174 8.90 7.72 3.90
N VAL A 175 7.87 7.02 3.46
CA VAL A 175 6.52 7.56 3.34
C VAL A 175 5.55 6.67 4.10
N GLN A 176 4.58 7.30 4.72
CA GLN A 176 3.43 6.62 5.29
C GLN A 176 2.16 7.10 4.57
N GLU A 177 1.45 6.18 3.97
CA GLU A 177 0.14 6.43 3.39
C GLU A 177 -0.97 5.88 4.28
N CYS A 178 -2.10 6.59 4.32
CA CYS A 178 -3.33 6.01 4.82
C CYS A 178 -4.28 5.75 3.68
N VAL A 179 -4.82 4.54 3.66
CA VAL A 179 -5.75 4.09 2.62
C VAL A 179 -7.03 3.56 3.27
N LEU A 180 -8.14 3.84 2.65
CA LEU A 180 -9.46 3.42 3.12
C LEU A 180 -10.20 2.63 2.05
N LYS A 181 -11.03 1.70 2.49
CA LYS A 181 -11.94 0.94 1.65
C LYS A 181 -13.37 1.37 1.93
N CYS A 182 -14.00 1.94 0.92
CA CYS A 182 -15.44 2.18 0.87
C CYS A 182 -16.15 1.05 0.12
N ASP A 183 -17.48 1.10 0.06
CA ASP A 183 -18.30 0.11 -0.65
C ASP A 183 -17.95 0.03 -2.13
N ASP A 184 -17.59 1.14 -2.75
CA ASP A 184 -17.30 1.31 -4.19
C ASP A 184 -15.82 1.14 -4.56
N GLY A 185 -14.88 1.23 -3.61
CA GLY A 185 -13.46 1.10 -3.94
C GLY A 185 -12.48 1.30 -2.80
N TRP A 186 -11.21 1.32 -3.18
CA TRP A 186 -10.10 1.70 -2.33
C TRP A 186 -9.58 3.07 -2.72
N TYR A 187 -9.30 3.90 -1.72
CA TYR A 187 -8.89 5.29 -1.88
C TYR A 187 -7.72 5.64 -0.98
N VAL A 188 -6.92 6.59 -1.41
CA VAL A 188 -5.91 7.24 -0.55
C VAL A 188 -6.63 8.25 0.34
N ASP A 189 -6.36 8.18 1.63
CA ASP A 189 -6.83 9.18 2.58
C ASP A 189 -5.81 10.33 2.68
N TYR A 190 -4.58 10.01 3.06
CA TYR A 190 -3.50 10.98 3.05
C TYR A 190 -2.12 10.30 2.90
N VAL A 191 -1.14 11.08 2.44
CA VAL A 191 0.27 10.69 2.36
C VAL A 191 1.08 11.55 3.31
N ARG A 192 1.79 10.90 4.23
CA ARG A 192 2.68 11.58 5.17
C ARG A 192 4.11 11.57 4.64
N MET A 193 4.56 12.74 4.22
CA MET A 193 5.93 12.98 3.81
C MET A 193 6.81 13.34 5.03
N PRO A 194 8.13 13.13 4.94
CA PRO A 194 9.08 13.69 5.91
C PRO A 194 8.96 15.20 6.08
N ASP A 195 9.32 15.69 7.27
CA ASP A 195 9.15 17.09 7.61
C ASP A 195 10.00 18.05 6.75
N ASP A 196 11.16 17.61 6.27
CA ASP A 196 12.01 18.36 5.34
C ASP A 196 11.30 18.65 4.02
N ILE A 197 10.54 17.70 3.47
CA ILE A 197 9.71 17.92 2.27
C ILE A 197 8.52 18.82 2.61
N ASN A 198 7.84 18.57 3.73
CA ASN A 198 6.66 19.35 4.11
C ASN A 198 6.99 20.81 4.45
N SER A 199 8.19 21.08 4.97
CA SER A 199 8.63 22.41 5.35
C SER A 199 9.08 23.27 4.16
N MET A 200 9.30 22.69 2.98
CA MET A 200 9.64 23.46 1.79
C MET A 200 8.48 24.39 1.44
N SER A 201 8.73 25.69 1.51
CA SER A 201 7.79 26.68 0.99
C SER A 201 7.72 26.52 -0.53
N THR A 202 6.53 26.36 -1.08
CA THR A 202 6.33 26.55 -2.52
C THR A 202 6.81 27.96 -2.85
N PRO A 203 7.62 28.18 -3.89
CA PRO A 203 7.82 29.52 -4.40
C PRO A 203 6.43 30.08 -4.73
N VAL A 204 6.00 31.07 -3.98
CA VAL A 204 4.83 31.86 -4.39
C VAL A 204 5.30 32.57 -5.64
N ASP A 205 4.78 32.16 -6.79
CA ASP A 205 4.90 32.94 -8.02
C ASP A 205 4.19 34.26 -7.76
N THR A 206 4.94 35.22 -7.27
CA THR A 206 4.52 36.61 -7.24
C THR A 206 4.57 37.05 -8.69
N GLY A 207 3.56 36.65 -9.47
CA GLY A 207 3.32 37.23 -10.77
C GLY A 207 3.41 38.73 -10.62
N ASP A 208 4.31 39.33 -11.39
CA ASP A 208 4.52 40.74 -11.50
C ASP A 208 3.18 41.45 -11.53
N ALA A 209 2.79 42.03 -10.42
CA ALA A 209 1.76 43.03 -10.40
C ALA A 209 2.37 44.23 -11.16
N ASP A 210 2.12 44.26 -12.46
CA ASP A 210 2.31 45.42 -13.28
C ASP A 210 1.71 46.61 -12.54
N SER A 211 2.57 47.40 -11.94
CA SER A 211 2.26 48.73 -11.44
C SER A 211 1.95 49.59 -12.66
N GLU A 212 0.68 49.66 -13.06
CA GLU A 212 0.21 50.71 -13.91
C GLU A 212 0.41 52.03 -13.17
N ASP A 213 1.50 52.70 -13.55
CA ASP A 213 1.81 54.07 -13.25
C ASP A 213 0.74 54.98 -13.89
N THR A 214 -0.30 55.29 -13.12
CA THR A 214 -1.30 56.26 -13.52
C THR A 214 -0.72 57.66 -13.23
N THR A 215 -0.05 58.17 -14.23
CA THR A 215 0.35 59.58 -14.26
C THR A 215 -0.91 60.45 -14.34
N GLU A 216 -1.38 60.97 -13.22
CA GLU A 216 -2.34 62.10 -13.20
C GLU A 216 -1.69 63.33 -13.77
N ALA A 217 -2.14 63.72 -14.96
CA ALA A 217 -1.85 65.01 -15.54
C ALA A 217 -2.69 66.07 -14.82
N GLU A 218 -2.05 66.84 -13.98
CA GLU A 218 -2.56 68.10 -13.40
C GLU A 218 -2.71 69.10 -14.55
N THR A 219 -3.95 69.50 -14.84
CA THR A 219 -4.22 70.66 -15.72
C THR A 219 -4.79 71.78 -14.84
N ALA A 220 -3.98 72.79 -14.70
CA ALA A 220 -4.37 74.08 -14.13
C ALA A 220 -5.15 74.90 -15.20
N GLU A 221 -6.32 75.46 -14.86
CA GLU A 221 -6.82 76.83 -15.05
C GLU A 221 -8.21 76.97 -14.47
#